data_8d22ede01d2af68d60998f5409a9968f
#
_entry.id   8d22ede01d2af68d60998f5409a9968f
#
_cell.length_a   1.000
_cell.length_b   1.000
_cell.length_c   1.000
_cell.angle_alpha   90.00
_cell.angle_beta   90.00
_cell.angle_gamma   90.00
#
_symmetry.space_group_name_H-M   'P 1'
#
loop_
_entity.id
_entity.type
_entity.pdbx_description
1 polymer ?
#
loop_
_entity_poly.entity_id
_entity_poly.type
_entity_poly.pdbx_seq_one_letter_code
_entity_poly.pdbx_strand_id
1 'polypeptide(L)'
;MAKKLMVIAGEASGDLHASKVICALKRLNPEIEVFGVGGEKMKRCGVELIYDISEIAVIGFVDVFKGYVKFIELKNLCESALVERKPNGVLLVDYPGFNLRFARFAKKNGVKVFYYIAPQVWAWGRGRIKALKNFVDKLFVIFKFEKSFFKSYGVEAEFVGHPLLEDIAKVENLDVDFLLSKYGIEPNREVISFFPGSRIGEIRLMFKTMLEVGKILREKFGVEVVFSRAKTISENEFFKIKIGGEDVKFFKFVDDPHALLKMSKVAVVKSGTTSLEAGILGIPMVVCYKTSALNYFIGKLLVKKDVIESIALPNIVLGKRVVPELIQNDFTVQRVFELVKRYLEDEKFFNDMRNELLKIKEILKFDFGYKTTSEIVAEKILSML
;
A
#
# COMPACT_ATOMS: atom_id res chain seq x y z
N MET A 1 -24.87 -27.21 -6.13
CA MET A 1 -23.52 -27.42 -5.59
C MET A 1 -23.04 -26.10 -5.03
N ALA A 2 -22.39 -26.10 -3.87
CA ALA A 2 -21.78 -24.90 -3.29
C ALA A 2 -20.74 -24.33 -4.27
N LYS A 3 -20.73 -22.99 -4.44
CA LYS A 3 -19.70 -22.32 -5.26
C LYS A 3 -18.36 -22.39 -4.54
N LYS A 4 -17.28 -22.67 -5.30
CA LYS A 4 -15.91 -22.77 -4.76
C LYS A 4 -15.04 -21.67 -5.37
N LEU A 5 -14.32 -20.94 -4.54
CA LEU A 5 -13.38 -19.89 -4.97
C LEU A 5 -11.99 -20.19 -4.40
N MET A 6 -10.98 -20.26 -5.26
CA MET A 6 -9.59 -20.26 -4.84
C MET A 6 -9.09 -18.82 -4.76
N VAL A 7 -8.32 -18.48 -3.71
CA VAL A 7 -7.75 -17.13 -3.56
C VAL A 7 -6.25 -17.20 -3.35
N ILE A 8 -5.49 -16.33 -4.06
CA ILE A 8 -4.04 -16.25 -3.91
C ILE A 8 -3.62 -14.81 -3.60
N ALA A 9 -3.15 -14.61 -2.37
CA ALA A 9 -2.58 -13.36 -1.86
C ALA A 9 -1.21 -13.66 -1.25
N GLY A 10 -0.13 -13.35 -2.00
CA GLY A 10 1.24 -13.75 -1.63
C GLY A 10 1.96 -12.80 -0.68
N GLU A 11 1.34 -11.70 -0.25
CA GLU A 11 1.94 -10.69 0.62
C GLU A 11 0.94 -10.21 1.67
N ALA A 12 1.43 -9.62 2.78
CA ALA A 12 0.60 -9.15 3.89
C ALA A 12 -0.43 -8.08 3.47
N SER A 13 -0.11 -7.23 2.50
CA SER A 13 -1.06 -6.27 1.90
C SER A 13 -2.14 -6.98 1.10
N GLY A 14 -1.77 -7.98 0.31
CA GLY A 14 -2.69 -8.83 -0.43
C GLY A 14 -3.64 -9.59 0.50
N ASP A 15 -3.14 -10.18 1.59
CA ASP A 15 -3.94 -10.83 2.64
C ASP A 15 -4.99 -9.88 3.24
N LEU A 16 -4.59 -8.63 3.55
CA LEU A 16 -5.49 -7.62 4.06
C LEU A 16 -6.62 -7.30 3.06
N HIS A 17 -6.29 -7.08 1.80
CA HIS A 17 -7.30 -6.71 0.80
C HIS A 17 -8.17 -7.90 0.40
N ALA A 18 -7.58 -9.09 0.26
CA ALA A 18 -8.32 -10.32 -0.01
C ALA A 18 -9.29 -10.66 1.12
N SER A 19 -8.87 -10.55 2.39
CA SER A 19 -9.73 -10.85 3.53
C SER A 19 -11.01 -10.02 3.55
N LYS A 20 -10.93 -8.73 3.22
CA LYS A 20 -12.12 -7.86 3.14
C LYS A 20 -13.11 -8.33 2.06
N VAL A 21 -12.59 -8.66 0.86
CA VAL A 21 -13.40 -9.19 -0.23
C VAL A 21 -14.05 -10.52 0.18
N ILE A 22 -13.31 -11.42 0.81
CA ILE A 22 -13.81 -12.73 1.24
C ILE A 22 -14.85 -12.59 2.34
N CYS A 23 -14.64 -11.72 3.33
CA CYS A 23 -15.66 -11.43 4.34
C CYS A 23 -16.94 -10.88 3.71
N ALA A 24 -16.85 -10.02 2.69
CA ALA A 24 -18.00 -9.54 1.94
C ALA A 24 -18.66 -10.67 1.13
N LEU A 25 -17.89 -11.51 0.45
CA LEU A 25 -18.40 -12.69 -0.28
C LEU A 25 -19.19 -13.63 0.63
N LYS A 26 -18.68 -13.94 1.82
CA LYS A 26 -19.35 -14.83 2.78
C LYS A 26 -20.60 -14.22 3.41
N ARG A 27 -20.67 -12.89 3.53
CA ARG A 27 -21.91 -12.20 3.93
C ARG A 27 -22.98 -12.31 2.85
N LEU A 28 -22.60 -12.21 1.57
CA LEU A 28 -23.52 -12.29 0.43
C LEU A 28 -23.92 -13.73 0.11
N ASN A 29 -23.02 -14.68 0.30
CA ASN A 29 -23.26 -16.11 0.11
C ASN A 29 -22.51 -16.92 1.18
N PRO A 30 -23.16 -17.24 2.31
CA PRO A 30 -22.56 -18.02 3.40
C PRO A 30 -22.06 -19.41 3.01
N GLU A 31 -22.66 -20.02 2.00
CA GLU A 31 -22.34 -21.38 1.53
C GLU A 31 -21.12 -21.43 0.59
N ILE A 32 -20.52 -20.28 0.27
CA ILE A 32 -19.33 -20.28 -0.61
C ILE A 32 -18.13 -20.90 0.10
N GLU A 33 -17.56 -21.91 -0.52
CA GLU A 33 -16.30 -22.48 -0.07
C GLU A 33 -15.13 -21.64 -0.58
N VAL A 34 -14.25 -21.19 0.32
CA VAL A 34 -13.08 -20.38 -0.05
C VAL A 34 -11.84 -21.04 0.52
N PHE A 35 -10.87 -21.33 -0.35
CA PHE A 35 -9.56 -21.89 0.02
C PHE A 35 -8.43 -21.20 -0.75
N GLY A 36 -7.21 -21.30 -0.28
CA GLY A 36 -6.07 -20.77 -1.04
C GLY A 36 -4.87 -20.36 -0.20
N VAL A 37 -4.10 -19.42 -0.75
CA VAL A 37 -2.86 -18.87 -0.20
C VAL A 37 -3.11 -17.51 0.41
N GLY A 38 -2.77 -17.32 1.66
CA GLY A 38 -2.97 -16.06 2.37
C GLY A 38 -2.41 -16.11 3.78
N GLY A 39 -2.83 -15.20 4.62
CA GLY A 39 -2.39 -15.09 6.00
C GLY A 39 -3.55 -15.13 7.00
N GLU A 40 -3.23 -14.74 8.22
CA GLU A 40 -4.15 -14.78 9.36
C GLU A 40 -5.46 -13.99 9.12
N LYS A 41 -5.42 -12.90 8.33
CA LYS A 41 -6.63 -12.09 8.07
C LYS A 41 -7.62 -12.85 7.18
N MET A 42 -7.14 -13.51 6.13
CA MET A 42 -7.99 -14.38 5.31
C MET A 42 -8.52 -15.57 6.10
N LYS A 43 -7.68 -16.18 6.96
CA LYS A 43 -8.08 -17.28 7.86
C LYS A 43 -9.23 -16.86 8.78
N ARG A 44 -9.17 -15.67 9.37
CA ARG A 44 -10.27 -15.11 10.20
C ARG A 44 -11.56 -14.89 9.44
N CYS A 45 -11.51 -14.66 8.12
CA CYS A 45 -12.70 -14.61 7.26
C CYS A 45 -13.16 -16.02 6.82
N GLY A 46 -12.65 -17.10 7.42
CA GLY A 46 -13.06 -18.48 7.17
C GLY A 46 -12.51 -19.07 5.87
N VAL A 47 -11.32 -18.65 5.44
CA VAL A 47 -10.60 -19.29 4.34
C VAL A 47 -9.86 -20.52 4.85
N GLU A 48 -9.98 -21.63 4.15
CA GLU A 48 -9.10 -22.78 4.34
C GLU A 48 -7.74 -22.49 3.68
N LEU A 49 -6.72 -22.20 4.49
CA LEU A 49 -5.39 -21.95 3.96
C LEU A 49 -4.73 -23.26 3.55
N ILE A 50 -4.35 -23.39 2.27
CA ILE A 50 -3.48 -24.46 1.79
C ILE A 50 -2.01 -24.09 1.99
N TYR A 51 -1.70 -22.79 2.13
CA TYR A 51 -0.38 -22.27 2.46
C TYR A 51 -0.48 -20.94 3.20
N ASP A 52 0.27 -20.80 4.30
CA ASP A 52 0.34 -19.56 5.08
C ASP A 52 1.55 -18.72 4.67
N ILE A 53 1.31 -17.47 4.27
CA ILE A 53 2.37 -16.56 3.82
C ILE A 53 3.36 -16.17 4.92
N SER A 54 3.03 -16.36 6.19
CA SER A 54 3.97 -16.15 7.30
C SER A 54 5.21 -17.03 7.19
N GLU A 55 5.08 -18.21 6.57
CA GLU A 55 6.20 -19.13 6.30
C GLU A 55 7.18 -18.58 5.25
N ILE A 56 6.73 -17.68 4.36
CA ILE A 56 7.60 -17.01 3.38
C ILE A 56 8.36 -15.85 4.04
N ALA A 57 7.72 -15.13 4.96
CA ALA A 57 8.27 -13.95 5.59
C ALA A 57 9.46 -14.26 6.52
N VAL A 58 9.54 -15.47 7.09
CA VAL A 58 10.61 -15.92 7.97
C VAL A 58 11.94 -16.10 7.23
N ILE A 59 11.90 -16.28 5.90
CA ILE A 59 13.11 -16.41 5.10
C ILE A 59 13.53 -15.01 4.66
N GLY A 60 14.39 -14.39 5.47
CA GLY A 60 15.01 -13.14 5.11
C GLY A 60 15.70 -13.20 3.74
N PHE A 61 15.91 -12.05 3.11
CA PHE A 61 16.50 -11.81 1.77
C PHE A 61 17.86 -12.49 1.48
N VAL A 62 18.36 -13.34 2.35
CA VAL A 62 19.73 -13.87 2.34
C VAL A 62 19.90 -15.09 1.43
N ASP A 63 18.81 -15.76 1.03
CA ASP A 63 18.95 -17.02 0.26
C ASP A 63 18.03 -17.06 -0.97
N VAL A 64 18.50 -16.47 -2.08
CA VAL A 64 17.81 -16.46 -3.39
C VAL A 64 17.46 -17.89 -3.85
N PHE A 65 18.30 -18.88 -3.51
CA PHE A 65 18.10 -20.28 -3.85
C PHE A 65 16.92 -20.89 -3.09
N LYS A 66 16.83 -20.65 -1.78
CA LYS A 66 15.69 -21.12 -0.96
C LYS A 66 14.39 -20.45 -1.37
N GLY A 67 14.44 -19.18 -1.76
CA GLY A 67 13.29 -18.46 -2.31
C GLY A 67 12.76 -19.07 -3.60
N TYR A 68 13.64 -19.56 -4.48
CA TYR A 68 13.24 -20.21 -5.73
C TYR A 68 12.61 -21.60 -5.51
N VAL A 69 13.19 -22.41 -4.61
CA VAL A 69 12.63 -23.74 -4.27
C VAL A 69 11.22 -23.59 -3.69
N LYS A 70 11.04 -22.70 -2.71
CA LYS A 70 9.70 -22.42 -2.13
C LYS A 70 8.70 -21.89 -3.14
N PHE A 71 9.16 -21.08 -4.09
CA PHE A 71 8.30 -20.61 -5.18
C PHE A 71 7.77 -21.77 -6.03
N ILE A 72 8.61 -22.77 -6.32
CA ILE A 72 8.22 -23.98 -7.06
C ILE A 72 7.27 -24.84 -6.22
N GLU A 73 7.56 -25.04 -4.95
CA GLU A 73 6.70 -25.79 -4.03
C GLU A 73 5.30 -25.16 -3.94
N LEU A 74 5.24 -23.86 -3.71
CA LEU A 74 3.99 -23.11 -3.67
C LEU A 74 3.22 -23.22 -5.00
N LYS A 75 3.93 -23.11 -6.12
CA LYS A 75 3.32 -23.26 -7.45
C LYS A 75 2.70 -24.66 -7.60
N ASN A 76 3.44 -25.71 -7.30
CA ASN A 76 2.96 -27.10 -7.44
C ASN A 76 1.76 -27.36 -6.51
N LEU A 77 1.82 -26.89 -5.27
CA LEU A 77 0.72 -26.99 -4.32
C LEU A 77 -0.56 -26.29 -4.84
N CYS A 78 -0.42 -25.08 -5.37
CA CYS A 78 -1.56 -24.35 -5.93
C CYS A 78 -2.14 -25.03 -7.18
N GLU A 79 -1.27 -25.56 -8.07
CA GLU A 79 -1.68 -26.26 -9.27
C GLU A 79 -2.42 -27.59 -8.93
N SER A 80 -1.92 -28.38 -7.99
CA SER A 80 -2.59 -29.59 -7.49
C SER A 80 -3.95 -29.26 -6.86
N ALA A 81 -3.99 -28.28 -5.96
CA ALA A 81 -5.24 -27.88 -5.30
C ALA A 81 -6.31 -27.40 -6.30
N LEU A 82 -5.92 -26.69 -7.37
CA LEU A 82 -6.85 -26.27 -8.42
C LEU A 82 -7.44 -27.44 -9.16
N VAL A 83 -6.60 -28.44 -9.54
CA VAL A 83 -7.03 -29.62 -10.29
C VAL A 83 -7.92 -30.55 -9.45
N GLU A 84 -7.55 -30.75 -8.18
CA GLU A 84 -8.26 -31.65 -7.27
C GLU A 84 -9.60 -31.06 -6.81
N ARG A 85 -9.61 -29.77 -6.40
CA ARG A 85 -10.80 -29.14 -5.80
C ARG A 85 -11.74 -28.51 -6.82
N LYS A 86 -11.29 -28.30 -8.06
CA LYS A 86 -12.06 -27.79 -9.20
C LYS A 86 -12.88 -26.54 -8.85
N PRO A 87 -12.25 -25.42 -8.46
CA PRO A 87 -12.98 -24.21 -8.09
C PRO A 87 -13.70 -23.62 -9.33
N ASN A 88 -14.81 -22.92 -9.10
CA ASN A 88 -15.54 -22.20 -10.15
C ASN A 88 -14.76 -20.99 -10.68
N GLY A 89 -13.88 -20.41 -9.81
CA GLY A 89 -13.03 -19.29 -10.15
C GLY A 89 -11.82 -19.19 -9.24
N VAL A 90 -10.84 -18.39 -9.67
CA VAL A 90 -9.68 -18.02 -8.85
C VAL A 90 -9.59 -16.50 -8.75
N LEU A 91 -9.43 -15.98 -7.52
CA LEU A 91 -9.15 -14.58 -7.25
C LEU A 91 -7.66 -14.42 -6.96
N LEU A 92 -6.97 -13.69 -7.82
CA LEU A 92 -5.57 -13.33 -7.71
C LEU A 92 -5.45 -11.89 -7.21
N VAL A 93 -4.78 -11.69 -6.07
CA VAL A 93 -4.66 -10.37 -5.46
C VAL A 93 -3.21 -9.91 -5.50
N ASP A 94 -2.95 -8.81 -6.26
CA ASP A 94 -1.60 -8.27 -6.44
C ASP A 94 -0.55 -9.35 -6.81
N TYR A 95 0.65 -9.33 -6.24
CA TYR A 95 1.72 -10.35 -6.35
C TYR A 95 1.97 -10.85 -7.79
N PRO A 96 2.26 -9.96 -8.74
CA PRO A 96 2.22 -10.26 -10.18
C PRO A 96 3.27 -11.28 -10.64
N GLY A 97 4.37 -11.43 -9.91
CA GLY A 97 5.42 -12.39 -10.23
C GLY A 97 4.94 -13.85 -10.22
N PHE A 98 4.08 -14.19 -9.28
CA PHE A 98 3.45 -15.49 -9.15
C PHE A 98 2.10 -15.53 -9.87
N ASN A 99 1.23 -14.58 -9.56
CA ASN A 99 -0.16 -14.59 -9.96
C ASN A 99 -0.38 -14.61 -11.49
N LEU A 100 0.44 -13.91 -12.26
CA LEU A 100 0.31 -13.95 -13.73
C LEU A 100 0.72 -15.31 -14.35
N ARG A 101 1.65 -16.03 -13.71
CA ARG A 101 1.99 -17.39 -14.15
C ARG A 101 0.88 -18.37 -13.80
N PHE A 102 0.34 -18.23 -12.59
CA PHE A 102 -0.78 -19.07 -12.13
C PHE A 102 -2.07 -18.79 -12.91
N ALA A 103 -2.34 -17.53 -13.29
CA ALA A 103 -3.46 -17.17 -14.16
C ALA A 103 -3.46 -17.98 -15.48
N ARG A 104 -2.27 -18.15 -16.10
CA ARG A 104 -2.13 -18.97 -17.31
C ARG A 104 -2.51 -20.43 -17.06
N PHE A 105 -2.12 -20.99 -15.90
CA PHE A 105 -2.45 -22.38 -15.56
C PHE A 105 -3.94 -22.53 -15.29
N ALA A 106 -4.53 -21.65 -14.48
CA ALA A 106 -5.96 -21.67 -14.18
C ALA A 106 -6.82 -21.55 -15.45
N LYS A 107 -6.46 -20.62 -16.34
CA LYS A 107 -7.16 -20.44 -17.63
C LYS A 107 -7.09 -21.67 -18.51
N LYS A 108 -5.95 -22.37 -18.57
CA LYS A 108 -5.80 -23.61 -19.33
C LYS A 108 -6.67 -24.76 -18.78
N ASN A 109 -6.96 -24.74 -17.49
CA ASN A 109 -7.85 -25.71 -16.84
C ASN A 109 -9.34 -25.28 -16.85
N GLY A 110 -9.71 -24.25 -17.64
CA GLY A 110 -11.08 -23.80 -17.78
C GLY A 110 -11.63 -23.03 -16.56
N VAL A 111 -10.80 -22.65 -15.60
CA VAL A 111 -11.21 -21.91 -14.40
C VAL A 111 -11.25 -20.42 -14.70
N LYS A 112 -12.31 -19.73 -14.28
CA LYS A 112 -12.42 -18.26 -14.40
C LYS A 112 -11.38 -17.55 -13.54
N VAL A 113 -10.71 -16.55 -14.12
CA VAL A 113 -9.62 -15.81 -13.45
C VAL A 113 -10.05 -14.38 -13.20
N PHE A 114 -10.14 -14.02 -11.91
CA PHE A 114 -10.35 -12.67 -11.42
C PHE A 114 -9.01 -12.12 -10.92
N TYR A 115 -8.67 -10.90 -11.30
CA TYR A 115 -7.46 -10.25 -10.82
C TYR A 115 -7.83 -8.94 -10.13
N TYR A 116 -7.49 -8.81 -8.85
CA TYR A 116 -7.76 -7.63 -8.03
C TYR A 116 -6.45 -6.94 -7.63
N ILE A 117 -6.42 -5.62 -7.74
CA ILE A 117 -5.24 -4.77 -7.59
C ILE A 117 -4.23 -5.11 -8.69
N ALA A 118 -4.52 -4.60 -9.88
CA ALA A 118 -3.69 -4.79 -11.07
C ALA A 118 -2.23 -4.38 -10.82
N PRO A 119 -1.25 -5.11 -11.41
CA PRO A 119 0.13 -4.68 -11.32
C PRO A 119 0.29 -3.29 -11.96
N GLN A 120 1.09 -2.43 -11.36
CA GLN A 120 1.33 -1.05 -11.81
C GLN A 120 2.15 -1.01 -13.11
N VAL A 121 1.65 -1.65 -14.17
CA VAL A 121 2.32 -1.76 -15.48
C VAL A 121 2.40 -0.42 -16.23
N TRP A 122 1.65 0.56 -15.82
CA TRP A 122 1.78 1.95 -16.25
C TRP A 122 3.09 2.58 -15.76
N ALA A 123 3.62 2.12 -14.61
CA ALA A 123 4.89 2.55 -14.07
C ALA A 123 6.06 1.76 -14.67
N TRP A 124 5.96 0.44 -14.70
CA TRP A 124 7.03 -0.46 -15.17
C TRP A 124 6.48 -1.85 -15.54
N GLY A 125 7.25 -2.61 -16.33
CA GLY A 125 6.90 -4.01 -16.62
C GLY A 125 5.72 -4.20 -17.58
N ARG A 126 5.58 -3.36 -18.62
CA ARG A 126 4.51 -3.42 -19.63
C ARG A 126 4.36 -4.78 -20.33
N GLY A 127 5.41 -5.62 -20.37
CA GLY A 127 5.31 -6.99 -20.88
C GLY A 127 4.26 -7.87 -20.18
N ARG A 128 3.89 -7.52 -18.95
CA ARG A 128 2.83 -8.22 -18.17
C ARG A 128 1.43 -8.00 -18.75
N ILE A 129 1.19 -6.95 -19.53
CA ILE A 129 -0.11 -6.63 -20.14
C ILE A 129 -0.59 -7.79 -21.04
N LYS A 130 0.33 -8.45 -21.77
CA LYS A 130 -0.01 -9.60 -22.60
C LYS A 130 -0.58 -10.76 -21.77
N ALA A 131 -0.03 -11.00 -20.58
CA ALA A 131 -0.53 -12.05 -19.69
C ALA A 131 -1.92 -11.69 -19.13
N LEU A 132 -2.12 -10.44 -18.69
CA LEU A 132 -3.43 -9.94 -18.27
C LEU A 132 -4.47 -10.12 -19.37
N LYS A 133 -4.17 -9.69 -20.60
CA LYS A 133 -5.07 -9.79 -21.76
C LYS A 133 -5.48 -11.23 -22.08
N ASN A 134 -4.54 -12.16 -21.97
CA ASN A 134 -4.77 -13.54 -22.43
C ASN A 134 -5.34 -14.46 -21.36
N PHE A 135 -5.11 -14.16 -20.07
CA PHE A 135 -5.34 -15.13 -19.00
C PHE A 135 -6.25 -14.62 -17.87
N VAL A 136 -6.66 -13.34 -17.90
CA VAL A 136 -7.56 -12.76 -16.89
C VAL A 136 -8.92 -12.49 -17.51
N ASP A 137 -9.98 -13.05 -16.93
CA ASP A 137 -11.35 -12.86 -17.39
C ASP A 137 -11.95 -11.55 -16.88
N LYS A 138 -11.56 -11.14 -15.67
CA LYS A 138 -12.01 -9.88 -15.09
C LYS A 138 -10.86 -9.23 -14.30
N LEU A 139 -10.51 -8.01 -14.71
CA LEU A 139 -9.46 -7.20 -14.10
C LEU A 139 -10.09 -6.06 -13.30
N PHE A 140 -9.89 -6.06 -11.97
CA PHE A 140 -10.32 -5.00 -11.08
C PHE A 140 -9.15 -4.07 -10.77
N VAL A 141 -9.30 -2.79 -11.09
CA VAL A 141 -8.30 -1.75 -10.90
C VAL A 141 -8.73 -0.78 -9.81
N ILE A 142 -7.74 -0.20 -9.12
CA ILE A 142 -7.95 0.66 -7.94
C ILE A 142 -7.72 2.14 -8.22
N PHE A 143 -7.18 2.48 -9.39
CA PHE A 143 -7.06 3.86 -9.85
C PHE A 143 -7.91 4.08 -11.10
N LYS A 144 -8.67 5.20 -11.14
CA LYS A 144 -9.58 5.51 -12.25
C LYS A 144 -8.86 5.61 -13.60
N PHE A 145 -7.64 6.13 -13.62
CA PHE A 145 -6.83 6.25 -14.85
C PHE A 145 -6.38 4.89 -15.40
N GLU A 146 -6.29 3.85 -14.59
CA GLU A 146 -5.89 2.51 -15.05
C GLU A 146 -6.91 1.93 -16.04
N LYS A 147 -8.20 2.29 -15.91
CA LYS A 147 -9.24 1.84 -16.84
C LYS A 147 -8.94 2.28 -18.28
N SER A 148 -8.66 3.57 -18.49
CA SER A 148 -8.29 4.09 -19.81
C SER A 148 -6.92 3.58 -20.26
N PHE A 149 -5.96 3.47 -19.36
CA PHE A 149 -4.66 2.89 -19.66
C PHE A 149 -4.79 1.45 -20.19
N PHE A 150 -5.45 0.55 -19.47
CA PHE A 150 -5.62 -0.83 -19.90
C PHE A 150 -6.43 -0.94 -21.20
N LYS A 151 -7.47 -0.11 -21.37
CA LYS A 151 -8.26 -0.05 -22.61
C LYS A 151 -7.40 0.27 -23.84
N SER A 152 -6.39 1.14 -23.72
CA SER A 152 -5.48 1.47 -24.83
C SER A 152 -4.62 0.29 -25.30
N TYR A 153 -4.50 -0.78 -24.47
CA TYR A 153 -3.86 -2.04 -24.81
C TYR A 153 -4.84 -3.16 -25.15
N GLY A 154 -6.14 -2.85 -25.25
CA GLY A 154 -7.19 -3.82 -25.52
C GLY A 154 -7.42 -4.80 -24.38
N VAL A 155 -7.25 -4.35 -23.14
CA VAL A 155 -7.59 -5.08 -21.90
C VAL A 155 -8.77 -4.37 -21.24
N GLU A 156 -9.86 -5.10 -21.02
CA GLU A 156 -10.97 -4.58 -20.22
C GLU A 156 -10.61 -4.58 -18.74
N ALA A 157 -10.63 -3.40 -18.14
CA ALA A 157 -10.41 -3.22 -16.70
C ALA A 157 -11.59 -2.47 -16.10
N GLU A 158 -11.99 -2.88 -14.91
CA GLU A 158 -13.06 -2.25 -14.16
C GLU A 158 -12.51 -1.53 -12.94
N PHE A 159 -12.76 -0.22 -12.84
CA PHE A 159 -12.44 0.55 -11.65
C PHE A 159 -13.46 0.22 -10.56
N VAL A 160 -12.99 -0.13 -9.37
CA VAL A 160 -13.83 -0.56 -8.24
C VAL A 160 -13.65 0.33 -7.00
N GLY A 161 -12.93 1.44 -7.14
CA GLY A 161 -12.53 2.28 -6.02
C GLY A 161 -11.23 1.79 -5.38
N HIS A 162 -10.67 2.61 -4.48
CA HIS A 162 -9.42 2.28 -3.81
C HIS A 162 -9.65 1.70 -2.41
N PRO A 163 -9.11 0.51 -2.07
CA PRO A 163 -9.38 -0.16 -0.79
C PRO A 163 -8.88 0.59 0.45
N LEU A 164 -7.95 1.55 0.31
CA LEU A 164 -7.51 2.41 1.41
C LEU A 164 -8.64 3.28 1.97
N LEU A 165 -9.65 3.62 1.17
CA LEU A 165 -10.79 4.40 1.66
C LEU A 165 -11.52 3.69 2.82
N GLU A 166 -11.57 2.35 2.79
CA GLU A 166 -12.17 1.55 3.86
C GLU A 166 -11.35 1.61 5.17
N ASP A 167 -10.02 1.68 5.07
CA ASP A 167 -9.15 1.74 6.24
C ASP A 167 -9.11 3.15 6.84
N ILE A 168 -9.06 4.18 5.98
CA ILE A 168 -9.09 5.57 6.39
C ILE A 168 -10.44 5.94 7.04
N ALA A 169 -11.57 5.42 6.54
CA ALA A 169 -12.89 5.65 7.12
C ALA A 169 -12.97 5.25 8.61
N LYS A 170 -12.18 4.26 9.05
CA LYS A 170 -12.15 3.82 10.46
C LYS A 170 -11.56 4.88 11.40
N VAL A 171 -10.63 5.69 10.92
CA VAL A 171 -9.94 6.71 11.73
C VAL A 171 -10.44 8.13 11.46
N GLU A 172 -11.12 8.33 10.33
CA GLU A 172 -11.59 9.65 9.91
C GLU A 172 -12.51 10.31 10.93
N ASN A 173 -13.36 9.52 11.57
CA ASN A 173 -14.34 9.97 12.55
C ASN A 173 -13.81 9.91 14.01
N LEU A 174 -12.57 9.46 14.21
CA LEU A 174 -12.00 9.45 15.56
C LEU A 174 -11.67 10.87 16.01
N ASP A 175 -11.93 11.12 17.27
CA ASP A 175 -11.57 12.37 17.95
C ASP A 175 -10.04 12.51 18.05
N VAL A 176 -9.51 13.67 17.65
CA VAL A 176 -8.08 13.92 17.64
C VAL A 176 -7.52 14.02 19.05
N ASP A 177 -8.25 14.65 20.00
CA ASP A 177 -7.81 14.81 21.38
C ASP A 177 -7.76 13.46 22.08
N PHE A 178 -8.72 12.58 21.78
CA PHE A 178 -8.65 11.19 22.24
C PHE A 178 -7.41 10.47 21.73
N LEU A 179 -7.05 10.63 20.45
CA LEU A 179 -5.84 10.02 19.88
C LEU A 179 -4.57 10.60 20.50
N LEU A 180 -4.49 11.92 20.66
CA LEU A 180 -3.35 12.58 21.31
C LEU A 180 -3.14 12.06 22.73
N SER A 181 -4.21 11.99 23.51
CA SER A 181 -4.20 11.45 24.88
C SER A 181 -3.75 9.99 24.90
N LYS A 182 -4.30 9.15 24.01
CA LYS A 182 -3.95 7.72 23.88
C LYS A 182 -2.45 7.49 23.67
N TYR A 183 -1.81 8.35 22.90
CA TYR A 183 -0.38 8.24 22.58
C TYR A 183 0.51 9.14 23.45
N GLY A 184 -0.06 9.79 24.48
CA GLY A 184 0.66 10.65 25.41
C GLY A 184 1.24 11.91 24.75
N ILE A 185 0.57 12.43 23.71
CA ILE A 185 0.95 13.64 22.98
C ILE A 185 0.21 14.82 23.60
N GLU A 186 0.91 15.94 23.81
CA GLU A 186 0.30 17.14 24.40
C GLU A 186 -0.69 17.78 23.42
N PRO A 187 -1.97 18.02 23.81
CA PRO A 187 -3.00 18.52 22.91
C PRO A 187 -2.72 19.92 22.34
N ASN A 188 -1.93 20.71 23.06
CA ASN A 188 -1.65 22.11 22.69
C ASN A 188 -0.47 22.27 21.71
N ARG A 189 0.10 21.16 21.22
CA ARG A 189 1.20 21.20 20.27
C ARG A 189 0.80 20.64 18.94
N GLU A 190 1.21 21.34 17.88
CA GLU A 190 1.07 20.83 16.52
C GLU A 190 1.96 19.62 16.28
N VAL A 191 1.41 18.56 15.73
CA VAL A 191 2.14 17.32 15.48
C VAL A 191 2.74 17.33 14.07
N ILE A 192 4.06 17.15 14.01
CA ILE A 192 4.78 16.87 12.76
C ILE A 192 5.19 15.40 12.77
N SER A 193 4.66 14.65 11.82
CA SER A 193 4.90 13.21 11.76
C SER A 193 5.91 12.81 10.70
N PHE A 194 6.71 11.80 11.01
CA PHE A 194 7.74 11.26 10.12
C PHE A 194 7.50 9.77 9.86
N PHE A 195 7.48 9.40 8.59
CA PHE A 195 7.27 8.03 8.12
C PHE A 195 8.50 7.56 7.32
N PRO A 196 9.50 6.96 7.98
CA PRO A 196 10.77 6.62 7.32
C PRO A 196 10.69 5.38 6.42
N GLY A 197 9.57 4.69 6.42
CA GLY A 197 9.33 3.48 5.62
C GLY A 197 9.01 2.26 6.48
N SER A 198 8.75 1.12 5.81
CA SER A 198 8.34 -0.14 6.44
C SER A 198 9.41 -1.24 6.38
N ARG A 199 10.54 -0.98 5.72
CA ARG A 199 11.66 -1.93 5.59
C ARG A 199 12.92 -1.37 6.23
N ILE A 200 13.67 -2.21 6.94
CA ILE A 200 14.90 -1.81 7.63
C ILE A 200 15.89 -1.08 6.71
N GLY A 201 16.03 -1.54 5.47
CA GLY A 201 16.89 -0.89 4.48
C GLY A 201 16.46 0.54 4.11
N GLU A 202 15.17 0.80 4.05
CA GLU A 202 14.60 2.14 3.80
C GLU A 202 14.86 3.07 5.00
N ILE A 203 14.56 2.58 6.19
CA ILE A 203 14.74 3.32 7.45
C ILE A 203 16.20 3.74 7.62
N ARG A 204 17.15 2.83 7.41
CA ARG A 204 18.60 3.15 7.50
C ARG A 204 19.02 4.32 6.62
N LEU A 205 18.39 4.49 5.46
CA LEU A 205 18.75 5.55 4.50
C LEU A 205 18.05 6.89 4.80
N MET A 206 16.92 6.86 5.48
CA MET A 206 16.07 8.05 5.62
C MET A 206 16.06 8.61 7.05
N PHE A 207 16.15 7.74 8.03
CA PHE A 207 15.85 8.07 9.42
C PHE A 207 16.77 9.14 10.01
N LYS A 208 18.09 9.09 9.73
CA LYS A 208 19.05 10.09 10.23
C LYS A 208 18.66 11.51 9.80
N THR A 209 18.40 11.71 8.52
CA THR A 209 17.96 13.03 8.00
C THR A 209 16.65 13.47 8.65
N MET A 210 15.68 12.56 8.81
CA MET A 210 14.40 12.85 9.45
C MET A 210 14.55 13.22 10.93
N LEU A 211 15.44 12.55 11.67
CA LEU A 211 15.75 12.88 13.06
C LEU A 211 16.34 14.29 13.21
N GLU A 212 17.32 14.63 12.38
CA GLU A 212 17.96 15.95 12.39
C GLU A 212 16.93 17.06 12.12
N VAL A 213 16.05 16.84 11.12
CA VAL A 213 14.94 17.77 10.84
C VAL A 213 13.99 17.89 12.03
N GLY A 214 13.62 16.74 12.63
CA GLY A 214 12.72 16.73 13.79
C GLY A 214 13.26 17.51 14.97
N LYS A 215 14.57 17.40 15.28
CA LYS A 215 15.24 18.18 16.31
C LYS A 215 15.11 19.69 16.04
N ILE A 216 15.47 20.13 14.84
CA ILE A 216 15.43 21.54 14.47
C ILE A 216 14.01 22.09 14.53
N LEU A 217 13.01 21.34 14.07
CA LEU A 217 11.60 21.75 14.11
C LEU A 217 11.10 21.90 15.55
N ARG A 218 11.43 20.92 16.42
CA ARG A 218 11.06 20.97 17.83
C ARG A 218 11.68 22.16 18.55
N GLU A 219 12.96 22.43 18.31
CA GLU A 219 13.69 23.54 18.93
C GLU A 219 13.18 24.91 18.46
N LYS A 220 12.91 25.05 17.16
CA LYS A 220 12.53 26.36 16.60
C LYS A 220 11.04 26.69 16.71
N PHE A 221 10.17 25.69 16.62
CA PHE A 221 8.71 25.89 16.56
C PHE A 221 7.96 25.33 17.77
N GLY A 222 8.61 24.60 18.68
CA GLY A 222 7.95 24.00 19.82
C GLY A 222 6.94 22.90 19.48
N VAL A 223 6.99 22.38 18.23
CA VAL A 223 6.08 21.33 17.75
C VAL A 223 6.38 19.97 18.38
N GLU A 224 5.38 19.11 18.45
CA GLU A 224 5.58 17.72 18.81
C GLU A 224 6.01 16.91 17.58
N VAL A 225 7.14 16.22 17.69
CA VAL A 225 7.71 15.39 16.62
C VAL A 225 7.47 13.93 16.92
N VAL A 226 6.75 13.23 16.02
CA VAL A 226 6.35 11.85 16.21
C VAL A 226 6.74 10.99 15.00
N PHE A 227 7.35 9.85 15.27
CA PHE A 227 7.75 8.90 14.23
C PHE A 227 6.80 7.72 14.13
N SER A 228 6.49 7.31 12.91
CA SER A 228 5.83 6.04 12.66
C SER A 228 6.82 4.89 12.78
N ARG A 229 6.45 3.86 13.54
CA ARG A 229 7.14 2.57 13.56
C ARG A 229 6.27 1.53 12.86
N ALA A 230 6.79 0.91 11.81
CA ALA A 230 6.07 -0.16 11.13
C ALA A 230 5.95 -1.40 12.02
N LYS A 231 4.77 -1.97 12.15
CA LYS A 231 4.49 -3.19 12.95
C LYS A 231 5.30 -4.42 12.52
N THR A 232 5.82 -4.39 11.29
CA THR A 232 6.69 -5.45 10.74
C THR A 232 8.11 -5.44 11.31
N ILE A 233 8.48 -4.39 12.04
CA ILE A 233 9.81 -4.23 12.63
C ILE A 233 9.65 -4.20 14.15
N SER A 234 10.30 -5.16 14.81
CA SER A 234 10.30 -5.20 16.26
C SER A 234 10.97 -3.95 16.84
N GLU A 235 10.58 -3.57 18.04
CA GLU A 235 11.17 -2.44 18.75
C GLU A 235 12.68 -2.57 18.90
N ASN A 236 13.14 -3.78 19.26
CA ASN A 236 14.56 -4.08 19.38
C ASN A 236 15.33 -3.93 18.07
N GLU A 237 14.74 -4.31 16.94
CA GLU A 237 15.38 -4.14 15.63
C GLU A 237 15.38 -2.68 15.20
N PHE A 238 14.31 -1.95 15.48
CA PHE A 238 14.21 -0.53 15.16
C PHE A 238 15.27 0.29 15.91
N PHE A 239 15.43 0.08 17.24
CA PHE A 239 16.42 0.78 18.03
C PHE A 239 17.86 0.29 17.84
N LYS A 240 18.06 -0.93 17.31
CA LYS A 240 19.38 -1.41 16.87
C LYS A 240 19.87 -0.77 15.56
N ILE A 241 19.02 -0.05 14.84
CA ILE A 241 19.46 0.75 13.70
C ILE A 241 20.38 1.83 14.28
N LYS A 242 21.72 1.59 14.29
CA LYS A 242 22.74 2.53 14.77
C LYS A 242 22.66 3.81 13.95
N ILE A 243 22.04 4.82 14.49
CA ILE A 243 21.94 6.14 13.91
C ILE A 243 22.89 7.01 14.71
N GLY A 244 24.18 6.97 14.34
CA GLY A 244 25.18 7.94 14.75
C GLY A 244 25.34 8.24 16.25
N GLY A 245 24.97 7.31 17.15
CA GLY A 245 25.08 7.51 18.60
C GLY A 245 24.00 8.44 19.23
N GLU A 246 23.02 8.86 18.45
CA GLU A 246 22.00 9.78 18.92
C GLU A 246 20.91 9.07 19.74
N ASP A 247 20.46 9.73 20.82
CA ASP A 247 19.42 9.21 21.69
C ASP A 247 18.05 9.33 21.02
N VAL A 248 17.62 8.26 20.37
CA VAL A 248 16.33 8.14 19.68
C VAL A 248 15.16 8.20 20.68
N LYS A 249 15.44 7.99 21.98
CA LYS A 249 14.43 8.00 23.05
C LYS A 249 13.78 9.37 23.28
N PHE A 250 14.34 10.42 22.70
CA PHE A 250 13.76 11.76 22.74
C PHE A 250 12.47 11.93 21.94
N PHE A 251 12.18 11.02 21.02
CA PHE A 251 11.02 11.12 20.15
C PHE A 251 9.98 10.06 20.48
N LYS A 252 8.72 10.40 20.28
CA LYS A 252 7.61 9.46 20.40
C LYS A 252 7.47 8.60 19.14
N PHE A 253 7.03 7.37 19.34
CA PHE A 253 6.79 6.41 18.26
C PHE A 253 5.37 5.90 18.31
N VAL A 254 4.70 5.86 17.17
CA VAL A 254 3.34 5.36 17.02
C VAL A 254 3.30 4.25 15.98
N ASP A 255 2.71 3.10 16.34
CA ASP A 255 2.60 1.91 15.49
C ASP A 255 1.35 1.89 14.61
N ASP A 256 0.47 2.86 14.79
CA ASP A 256 -0.73 3.05 13.99
C ASP A 256 -0.55 4.23 13.04
N PRO A 257 -0.19 3.97 11.76
CA PRO A 257 0.10 5.04 10.80
C PRO A 257 -1.12 5.91 10.50
N HIS A 258 -2.34 5.34 10.51
CA HIS A 258 -3.55 6.10 10.23
C HIS A 258 -3.90 7.04 11.40
N ALA A 259 -3.79 6.56 12.64
CA ALA A 259 -3.98 7.41 13.82
C ALA A 259 -2.93 8.54 13.86
N LEU A 260 -1.67 8.23 13.54
CA LEU A 260 -0.61 9.23 13.48
C LEU A 260 -0.88 10.29 12.41
N LEU A 261 -1.28 9.88 11.20
CA LEU A 261 -1.67 10.82 10.14
C LEU A 261 -2.85 11.70 10.58
N LYS A 262 -3.87 11.11 11.23
CA LYS A 262 -5.04 11.87 11.71
C LYS A 262 -4.68 12.96 12.71
N MET A 263 -3.68 12.73 13.56
CA MET A 263 -3.17 13.71 14.53
C MET A 263 -2.21 14.75 13.92
N SER A 264 -1.74 14.52 12.68
CA SER A 264 -0.65 15.31 12.10
C SER A 264 -1.15 16.61 11.47
N LYS A 265 -0.45 17.72 11.72
CA LYS A 265 -0.56 18.94 10.92
C LYS A 265 0.18 18.79 9.60
N VAL A 266 1.41 18.30 9.63
CA VAL A 266 2.25 18.06 8.45
C VAL A 266 2.93 16.70 8.57
N ALA A 267 3.08 15.99 7.45
CA ALA A 267 3.76 14.71 7.39
C ALA A 267 4.99 14.74 6.48
N VAL A 268 6.08 14.13 6.92
CA VAL A 268 7.25 13.84 6.09
C VAL A 268 7.24 12.33 5.80
N VAL A 269 6.94 11.95 4.57
CA VAL A 269 6.62 10.58 4.23
C VAL A 269 7.58 9.99 3.19
N LYS A 270 8.01 8.76 3.40
CA LYS A 270 8.67 8.01 2.33
C LYS A 270 7.66 7.70 1.22
N SER A 271 8.06 7.88 -0.03
CA SER A 271 7.21 7.56 -1.20
C SER A 271 6.65 6.13 -1.10
N GLY A 272 5.34 5.99 -1.21
CA GLY A 272 4.60 4.74 -1.09
C GLY A 272 3.15 4.98 -0.66
N THR A 273 2.50 3.93 -0.18
CA THR A 273 1.09 3.91 0.22
C THR A 273 0.75 4.98 1.26
N THR A 274 1.64 5.23 2.24
CA THR A 274 1.44 6.24 3.28
C THR A 274 1.26 7.65 2.72
N SER A 275 1.91 7.99 1.59
CA SER A 275 1.68 9.29 0.94
C SER A 275 0.25 9.42 0.39
N LEU A 276 -0.34 8.32 -0.09
CA LEU A 276 -1.73 8.33 -0.54
C LEU A 276 -2.70 8.38 0.64
N GLU A 277 -2.42 7.69 1.73
CA GLU A 277 -3.19 7.75 2.99
C GLU A 277 -3.23 9.18 3.54
N ALA A 278 -2.08 9.85 3.60
CA ALA A 278 -1.98 11.26 3.98
C ALA A 278 -2.77 12.17 3.04
N GLY A 279 -2.71 11.90 1.72
CA GLY A 279 -3.49 12.62 0.71
C GLY A 279 -4.99 12.47 0.89
N ILE A 280 -5.49 11.26 1.16
CA ILE A 280 -6.92 10.99 1.41
C ILE A 280 -7.41 11.75 2.65
N LEU A 281 -6.58 11.83 3.70
CA LEU A 281 -6.88 12.58 4.93
C LEU A 281 -6.69 14.11 4.77
N GLY A 282 -6.19 14.58 3.62
CA GLY A 282 -5.92 15.99 3.39
C GLY A 282 -4.78 16.53 4.24
N ILE A 283 -3.78 15.71 4.59
CA ILE A 283 -2.63 16.12 5.39
C ILE A 283 -1.51 16.64 4.47
N PRO A 284 -1.15 17.94 4.54
CA PRO A 284 -0.01 18.49 3.83
C PRO A 284 1.26 17.71 4.13
N MET A 285 2.07 17.47 3.09
CA MET A 285 3.21 16.58 3.24
C MET A 285 4.41 16.95 2.38
N VAL A 286 5.57 16.41 2.77
CA VAL A 286 6.78 16.33 1.94
C VAL A 286 7.04 14.86 1.65
N VAL A 287 7.06 14.48 0.37
CA VAL A 287 7.35 13.10 -0.04
C VAL A 287 8.84 12.95 -0.28
N CYS A 288 9.45 11.99 0.39
CA CYS A 288 10.87 11.73 0.33
C CYS A 288 11.16 10.33 -0.25
N TYR A 289 12.23 10.19 -1.00
CA TYR A 289 12.69 8.90 -1.48
C TYR A 289 14.21 8.82 -1.56
N LYS A 290 14.78 7.84 -0.87
CA LYS A 290 16.21 7.54 -0.93
C LYS A 290 16.40 6.03 -1.01
N THR A 291 17.27 5.59 -1.93
CA THR A 291 17.65 4.19 -2.12
C THR A 291 19.13 4.11 -2.47
N SER A 292 19.71 2.91 -2.49
CA SER A 292 21.11 2.74 -2.90
C SER A 292 21.33 3.24 -4.33
N ALA A 293 22.55 3.72 -4.63
CA ALA A 293 22.90 4.24 -5.94
C ALA A 293 22.61 3.22 -7.06
N LEU A 294 22.89 1.94 -6.81
CA LEU A 294 22.64 0.85 -7.75
C LEU A 294 21.15 0.68 -8.03
N ASN A 295 20.32 0.61 -6.97
CA ASN A 295 18.87 0.45 -7.11
C ASN A 295 18.24 1.68 -7.79
N TYR A 296 18.75 2.87 -7.51
CA TYR A 296 18.30 4.09 -8.18
C TYR A 296 18.62 4.09 -9.67
N PHE A 297 19.84 3.68 -10.04
CA PHE A 297 20.23 3.56 -11.43
C PHE A 297 19.39 2.54 -12.18
N ILE A 298 19.18 1.35 -11.60
CA ILE A 298 18.31 0.31 -12.17
C ILE A 298 16.87 0.83 -12.30
N GLY A 299 16.33 1.46 -11.26
CA GLY A 299 14.99 2.05 -11.28
C GLY A 299 14.85 3.10 -12.40
N LYS A 300 15.83 3.96 -12.58
CA LYS A 300 15.86 4.99 -13.63
C LYS A 300 15.89 4.41 -15.05
N LEU A 301 16.50 3.23 -15.23
CA LEU A 301 16.50 2.51 -16.51
C LEU A 301 15.14 1.82 -16.78
N LEU A 302 14.49 1.31 -15.73
CA LEU A 302 13.22 0.57 -15.87
C LEU A 302 12.01 1.48 -15.99
N VAL A 303 12.05 2.65 -15.36
CA VAL A 303 10.98 3.67 -15.40
C VAL A 303 11.25 4.62 -16.56
N LYS A 304 10.40 4.57 -17.58
CA LYS A 304 10.48 5.53 -18.69
C LYS A 304 10.03 6.90 -18.21
N LYS A 305 10.92 7.90 -18.32
CA LYS A 305 10.67 9.30 -17.92
C LYS A 305 9.41 9.90 -18.55
N ASP A 306 9.04 9.46 -19.75
CA ASP A 306 7.89 9.99 -20.51
C ASP A 306 6.53 9.54 -19.93
N VAL A 307 6.52 8.69 -18.90
CA VAL A 307 5.29 8.08 -18.38
C VAL A 307 5.00 8.47 -16.93
N ILE A 308 6.04 8.75 -16.15
CA ILE A 308 5.90 9.10 -14.72
C ILE A 308 6.75 10.33 -14.44
N GLU A 309 6.06 11.46 -14.35
CA GLU A 309 6.68 12.73 -13.92
C GLU A 309 6.84 12.83 -12.40
N SER A 310 6.23 11.91 -11.65
CA SER A 310 6.13 11.94 -10.20
C SER A 310 6.22 10.55 -9.58
N ILE A 311 6.84 10.46 -8.40
CA ILE A 311 6.87 9.22 -7.60
C ILE A 311 5.88 9.23 -6.44
N ALA A 312 5.28 10.38 -6.15
CA ALA A 312 4.27 10.54 -5.11
C ALA A 312 2.90 10.12 -5.65
N LEU A 313 2.28 9.14 -5.02
CA LEU A 313 0.93 8.68 -5.41
C LEU A 313 -0.11 9.80 -5.42
N PRO A 314 -0.12 10.79 -4.48
CA PRO A 314 -1.00 11.95 -4.57
C PRO A 314 -0.87 12.72 -5.89
N ASN A 315 0.35 12.98 -6.34
CA ASN A 315 0.60 13.70 -7.60
C ASN A 315 0.12 12.88 -8.81
N ILE A 316 0.35 11.56 -8.80
CA ILE A 316 -0.09 10.65 -9.86
C ILE A 316 -1.62 10.62 -9.94
N VAL A 317 -2.30 10.53 -8.79
CA VAL A 317 -3.77 10.50 -8.73
C VAL A 317 -4.39 11.82 -9.17
N LEU A 318 -3.78 12.94 -8.78
CA LEU A 318 -4.24 14.29 -9.15
C LEU A 318 -3.84 14.69 -10.59
N GLY A 319 -2.94 13.93 -11.24
CA GLY A 319 -2.43 14.23 -12.59
C GLY A 319 -1.59 15.51 -12.65
N LYS A 320 -1.09 16.02 -11.52
CA LYS A 320 -0.26 17.24 -11.42
C LYS A 320 0.62 17.18 -10.18
N ARG A 321 1.72 17.96 -10.20
CA ARG A 321 2.59 18.11 -9.03
C ARG A 321 1.95 19.04 -8.01
N VAL A 322 1.41 18.46 -6.95
CA VAL A 322 0.83 19.17 -5.80
C VAL A 322 1.76 19.07 -4.61
N VAL A 323 2.18 17.87 -4.25
CA VAL A 323 3.10 17.68 -3.12
C VAL A 323 4.57 17.73 -3.58
N PRO A 324 5.46 18.37 -2.80
CA PRO A 324 6.89 18.36 -3.09
C PRO A 324 7.50 16.96 -2.94
N GLU A 325 8.41 16.65 -3.84
CA GLU A 325 9.15 15.38 -3.88
C GLU A 325 10.64 15.63 -3.74
N LEU A 326 11.25 15.09 -2.71
CA LEU A 326 12.70 15.14 -2.47
C LEU A 326 13.32 13.77 -2.72
N ILE A 327 14.00 13.63 -3.86
CA ILE A 327 14.52 12.35 -4.35
C ILE A 327 16.05 12.33 -4.24
N GLN A 328 16.59 11.27 -3.62
CA GLN A 328 18.03 11.02 -3.52
C GLN A 328 18.80 12.20 -2.89
N ASN A 329 19.57 12.96 -3.70
CA ASN A 329 20.40 14.07 -3.24
C ASN A 329 19.59 15.30 -2.84
N ASP A 330 18.33 15.39 -3.30
CA ASP A 330 17.42 16.45 -2.90
C ASP A 330 16.88 16.25 -1.49
N PHE A 331 16.89 15.00 -0.98
CA PHE A 331 16.51 14.68 0.38
C PHE A 331 17.59 15.07 1.37
N THR A 332 17.63 16.35 1.73
CA THR A 332 18.55 16.95 2.70
C THR A 332 17.79 17.54 3.88
N VAL A 333 18.49 17.70 5.01
CA VAL A 333 17.92 18.34 6.23
C VAL A 333 17.38 19.72 5.89
N GLN A 334 18.16 20.54 5.21
CA GLN A 334 17.79 21.89 4.84
C GLN A 334 16.50 21.95 4.02
N ARG A 335 16.40 21.15 2.93
CA ARG A 335 15.22 21.19 2.04
C ARG A 335 13.95 20.69 2.71
N VAL A 336 14.05 19.60 3.50
CA VAL A 336 12.89 19.10 4.26
C VAL A 336 12.44 20.16 5.27
N PHE A 337 13.40 20.74 6.02
CA PHE A 337 13.12 21.77 7.00
C PHE A 337 12.42 22.99 6.38
N GLU A 338 12.94 23.54 5.28
CA GLU A 338 12.35 24.71 4.61
C GLU A 338 10.92 24.46 4.11
N LEU A 339 10.65 23.26 3.59
CA LEU A 339 9.31 22.91 3.15
C LEU A 339 8.34 22.76 4.33
N VAL A 340 8.74 22.09 5.41
CA VAL A 340 7.90 21.95 6.61
C VAL A 340 7.70 23.30 7.28
N LYS A 341 8.74 24.12 7.40
CA LYS A 341 8.68 25.50 7.90
C LYS A 341 7.63 26.30 7.12
N ARG A 342 7.63 26.21 5.79
CA ARG A 342 6.67 26.91 4.95
C ARG A 342 5.22 26.52 5.25
N TYR A 343 4.96 25.22 5.52
CA TYR A 343 3.62 24.79 5.94
C TYR A 343 3.22 25.30 7.33
N LEU A 344 4.20 25.59 8.20
CA LEU A 344 3.93 26.12 9.54
C LEU A 344 3.70 27.64 9.53
N GLU A 345 4.40 28.39 8.67
CA GLU A 345 4.39 29.85 8.64
C GLU A 345 3.45 30.45 7.57
N ASP A 346 3.15 29.74 6.48
CA ASP A 346 2.32 30.19 5.36
C ASP A 346 0.98 29.43 5.36
N GLU A 347 0.00 30.02 6.07
CA GLU A 347 -1.34 29.44 6.20
C GLU A 347 -2.05 29.26 4.83
N LYS A 348 -1.82 30.18 3.91
CA LYS A 348 -2.38 30.07 2.55
C LYS A 348 -1.80 28.87 1.82
N PHE A 349 -0.49 28.72 1.86
CA PHE A 349 0.19 27.56 1.23
C PHE A 349 -0.27 26.25 1.84
N PHE A 350 -0.43 26.20 3.16
CA PHE A 350 -0.96 25.04 3.88
C PHE A 350 -2.39 24.69 3.42
N ASN A 351 -3.30 25.68 3.40
CA ASN A 351 -4.70 25.48 3.04
C ASN A 351 -4.86 25.13 1.55
N ASP A 352 -4.11 25.75 0.66
CA ASP A 352 -4.12 25.42 -0.77
C ASP A 352 -3.70 23.97 -1.00
N MET A 353 -2.64 23.52 -0.33
CA MET A 353 -2.21 22.12 -0.38
C MET A 353 -3.28 21.18 0.15
N ARG A 354 -3.85 21.46 1.32
CA ARG A 354 -4.89 20.63 1.94
C ARG A 354 -6.11 20.48 1.04
N ASN A 355 -6.56 21.58 0.45
CA ASN A 355 -7.73 21.59 -0.45
C ASN A 355 -7.50 20.75 -1.72
N GLU A 356 -6.29 20.78 -2.27
CA GLU A 356 -5.95 19.94 -3.41
C GLU A 356 -5.91 18.45 -3.03
N LEU A 357 -5.36 18.12 -1.86
CA LEU A 357 -5.27 16.75 -1.37
C LEU A 357 -6.65 16.15 -1.09
N LEU A 358 -7.58 16.89 -0.53
CA LEU A 358 -8.94 16.42 -0.26
C LEU A 358 -9.68 15.95 -1.52
N LYS A 359 -9.31 16.42 -2.71
CA LYS A 359 -9.87 15.93 -3.98
C LYS A 359 -9.52 14.47 -4.27
N ILE A 360 -8.43 13.96 -3.68
CA ILE A 360 -7.98 12.56 -3.87
C ILE A 360 -9.06 11.58 -3.43
N LYS A 361 -9.73 11.86 -2.32
CA LYS A 361 -10.79 10.99 -1.79
C LYS A 361 -11.90 10.78 -2.82
N GLU A 362 -12.35 11.85 -3.47
CA GLU A 362 -13.41 11.77 -4.49
C GLU A 362 -12.93 11.08 -5.78
N ILE A 363 -11.67 11.28 -6.19
CA ILE A 363 -11.09 10.61 -7.36
C ILE A 363 -10.99 9.09 -7.16
N LEU A 364 -10.68 8.67 -5.92
CA LEU A 364 -10.50 7.26 -5.55
C LEU A 364 -11.81 6.55 -5.21
N LYS A 365 -12.90 7.31 -5.04
CA LYS A 365 -14.21 6.76 -4.72
C LYS A 365 -14.87 6.17 -5.96
N PHE A 366 -15.56 5.06 -5.77
CA PHE A 366 -16.43 4.50 -6.80
C PHE A 366 -17.83 5.10 -6.67
N ASP A 367 -18.41 5.54 -7.80
CA ASP A 367 -19.64 6.36 -7.84
C ASP A 367 -20.94 5.62 -7.46
N PHE A 368 -20.88 4.39 -6.93
CA PHE A 368 -22.06 3.58 -6.61
C PHE A 368 -22.33 3.50 -5.10
N GLY A 369 -23.09 4.46 -4.59
CA GLY A 369 -23.76 4.34 -3.30
C GLY A 369 -22.80 4.21 -2.09
N TYR A 370 -23.30 3.60 -1.01
CA TYR A 370 -22.59 3.41 0.27
C TYR A 370 -21.73 2.14 0.33
N LYS A 371 -21.50 1.45 -0.82
CA LYS A 371 -20.75 0.19 -0.85
C LYS A 371 -19.25 0.43 -0.79
N THR A 372 -18.58 -0.43 -0.05
CA THR A 372 -17.11 -0.45 -0.01
C THR A 372 -16.53 -1.09 -1.29
N THR A 373 -15.27 -0.78 -1.59
CA THR A 373 -14.53 -1.42 -2.70
C THR A 373 -14.60 -2.95 -2.62
N SER A 374 -14.44 -3.49 -1.40
CA SER A 374 -14.46 -4.94 -1.17
C SER A 374 -15.83 -5.56 -1.44
N GLU A 375 -16.93 -4.89 -1.12
CA GLU A 375 -18.30 -5.34 -1.42
C GLU A 375 -18.58 -5.33 -2.92
N ILE A 376 -18.14 -4.28 -3.64
CA ILE A 376 -18.26 -4.19 -5.09
C ILE A 376 -17.55 -5.35 -5.77
N VAL A 377 -16.30 -5.62 -5.39
CA VAL A 377 -15.52 -6.75 -5.94
C VAL A 377 -16.21 -8.08 -5.64
N ALA A 378 -16.71 -8.27 -4.41
CA ALA A 378 -17.40 -9.48 -4.00
C ALA A 378 -18.67 -9.75 -4.83
N GLU A 379 -19.54 -8.75 -5.01
CA GLU A 379 -20.74 -8.87 -5.84
C GLU A 379 -20.43 -9.24 -7.28
N LYS A 380 -19.42 -8.58 -7.86
CA LYS A 380 -18.99 -8.87 -9.25
C LYS A 380 -18.43 -10.27 -9.42
N ILE A 381 -17.66 -10.76 -8.46
CA ILE A 381 -17.18 -12.15 -8.47
C ILE A 381 -18.37 -13.11 -8.36
N LEU A 382 -19.30 -12.91 -7.42
CA LEU A 382 -20.45 -13.78 -7.23
C LEU A 382 -21.35 -13.85 -8.46
N SER A 383 -21.53 -12.74 -9.16
CA SER A 383 -22.36 -12.71 -10.39
C SER A 383 -21.74 -13.47 -11.55
N MET A 384 -20.44 -13.73 -11.49
CA MET A 384 -19.69 -14.42 -12.55
C MET A 384 -19.37 -15.89 -12.21
N LEU A 385 -19.38 -16.29 -10.93
CA LEU A 385 -19.21 -17.68 -10.51
C LEU A 385 -20.52 -18.46 -10.78
#